data_5d436ae6863e0cdf2fc12d70e4e693e0
#
_entry.id   5d436ae6863e0cdf2fc12d70e4e693e0
#
_cell.length_a   1.000
_cell.length_b   1.000
_cell.length_c   1.000
_cell.angle_alpha   90.00
_cell.angle_beta   90.00
_cell.angle_gamma   90.00
#
_symmetry.space_group_name_H-M   'P 1'
#
loop_
_entity.id
_entity.type
_entity.pdbx_description
1 polymer ?
#
loop_
_entity_poly.entity_id
_entity_poly.type
_entity_poly.pdbx_seq_one_letter_code
_entity_poly.pdbx_strand_id
1 'polypeptide(L)'
;IFTTTSTDHALEGFQVRAFHYLVKPFSEGELAGLVTEMLAKLPRPEPILTVKVSGSDVRLRYRDIIYAEHFAHMINIRTTAGKTLATRQSFKAFTEPLKKDPRFFVCGRGAIVNLEHAADFQAAAFCMTDGSRVYVNQELLKPARQAFMEFLLQGGV
;
A
#
# COMPACT_ATOMS: atom_id res chain seq x y z
N ILE A 1 -15.64 -6.87 20.37
CA ILE A 1 -15.41 -8.00 21.31
C ILE A 1 -16.63 -8.10 22.21
N PHE A 2 -17.13 -9.32 22.37
CA PHE A 2 -18.12 -9.62 23.41
C PHE A 2 -17.44 -10.39 24.52
N THR A 3 -17.73 -10.03 25.75
CA THR A 3 -17.33 -10.79 26.94
C THR A 3 -18.57 -11.41 27.57
N THR A 4 -18.55 -12.72 27.82
CA THR A 4 -19.71 -13.45 28.37
C THR A 4 -19.28 -14.45 29.43
N THR A 5 -20.17 -14.77 30.34
CA THR A 5 -20.01 -15.83 31.34
C THR A 5 -20.57 -17.18 30.85
N SER A 6 -21.21 -17.21 29.69
CA SER A 6 -21.82 -18.42 29.12
C SER A 6 -21.23 -18.75 27.74
N THR A 7 -20.99 -20.03 27.50
CA THR A 7 -20.55 -20.56 26.20
C THR A 7 -21.71 -20.75 25.22
N ASP A 8 -22.96 -20.73 25.70
CA ASP A 8 -24.15 -21.07 24.90
C ASP A 8 -24.51 -19.99 23.89
N HIS A 9 -24.07 -18.73 24.12
CA HIS A 9 -24.30 -17.62 23.20
C HIS A 9 -23.21 -17.44 22.13
N ALA A 10 -22.21 -18.31 22.08
CA ALA A 10 -21.16 -18.26 21.07
C ALA A 10 -21.73 -18.43 19.64
N LEU A 11 -22.79 -19.21 19.48
CA LEU A 11 -23.48 -19.45 18.21
C LEU A 11 -24.29 -18.21 17.73
N GLU A 12 -24.87 -17.45 18.65
CA GLU A 12 -25.60 -16.22 18.31
C GLU A 12 -24.67 -15.09 17.86
N GLY A 13 -23.42 -15.10 18.32
CA GLY A 13 -22.40 -14.14 17.91
C GLY A 13 -21.96 -14.26 16.46
N PHE A 14 -22.12 -15.44 15.84
CA PHE A 14 -21.92 -15.59 14.40
C PHE A 14 -22.90 -14.74 13.58
N GLN A 15 -24.11 -14.54 14.07
CA GLN A 15 -25.13 -13.73 13.38
C GLN A 15 -24.83 -12.24 13.41
N VAL A 16 -24.11 -11.75 14.44
CA VAL A 16 -23.75 -10.32 14.58
C VAL A 16 -22.32 -10.01 14.13
N ARG A 17 -21.63 -10.94 13.44
CA ARG A 17 -20.25 -10.77 12.94
C ARG A 17 -19.28 -10.28 14.01
N ALA A 18 -19.40 -10.80 15.24
CA ALA A 18 -18.48 -10.47 16.30
C ALA A 18 -17.07 -10.97 15.97
N PHE A 19 -16.10 -10.08 16.11
CA PHE A 19 -14.71 -10.36 15.78
C PHE A 19 -14.13 -11.47 16.65
N HIS A 20 -14.50 -11.49 17.95
CA HIS A 20 -14.08 -12.52 18.90
C HIS A 20 -14.95 -12.54 20.15
N TYR A 21 -15.03 -13.73 20.78
CA TYR A 21 -15.65 -13.98 22.08
C TYR A 21 -14.57 -14.21 23.13
N LEU A 22 -14.71 -13.57 24.29
CA LEU A 22 -13.88 -13.82 25.44
C LEU A 22 -14.77 -14.30 26.59
N VAL A 23 -14.56 -15.53 27.02
CA VAL A 23 -15.36 -16.17 28.11
C VAL A 23 -14.74 -15.80 29.45
N LYS A 24 -15.55 -15.30 30.37
CA LYS A 24 -15.12 -15.00 31.74
C LYS A 24 -15.08 -16.30 32.59
N PRO A 25 -14.05 -16.48 33.46
CA PRO A 25 -12.91 -15.60 33.72
C PRO A 25 -11.83 -15.72 32.63
N PHE A 26 -11.21 -14.62 32.23
CA PHE A 26 -10.10 -14.56 31.30
C PHE A 26 -8.87 -13.88 31.93
N SER A 27 -7.69 -14.31 31.50
CA SER A 27 -6.43 -13.74 31.95
C SER A 27 -6.08 -12.45 31.20
N GLU A 28 -5.21 -11.61 31.80
CA GLU A 28 -4.66 -10.43 31.13
C GLU A 28 -3.91 -10.80 29.84
N GLY A 29 -3.25 -11.96 29.81
CA GLY A 29 -2.54 -12.45 28.63
C GLY A 29 -3.46 -12.78 27.45
N GLU A 30 -4.61 -13.41 27.71
CA GLU A 30 -5.63 -13.71 26.70
C GLU A 30 -6.24 -12.41 26.15
N LEU A 31 -6.54 -11.45 27.02
CA LEU A 31 -7.03 -10.13 26.61
C LEU A 31 -5.99 -9.38 25.78
N ALA A 32 -4.73 -9.34 26.24
CA ALA A 32 -3.65 -8.67 25.52
C ALA A 32 -3.38 -9.29 24.15
N GLY A 33 -3.40 -10.61 24.05
CA GLY A 33 -3.29 -11.34 22.78
C GLY A 33 -4.40 -10.97 21.81
N LEU A 34 -5.64 -10.94 22.29
CA LEU A 34 -6.80 -10.58 21.49
C LEU A 34 -6.78 -9.12 21.03
N VAL A 35 -6.41 -8.19 21.92
CA VAL A 35 -6.26 -6.77 21.55
C VAL A 35 -5.16 -6.59 20.51
N THR A 36 -4.04 -7.30 20.65
CA THR A 36 -2.95 -7.26 19.65
C THR A 36 -3.41 -7.76 18.29
N GLU A 37 -4.15 -8.85 18.23
CA GLU A 37 -4.72 -9.38 17.00
C GLU A 37 -5.73 -8.41 16.37
N MET A 38 -6.57 -7.78 17.16
CA MET A 38 -7.50 -6.76 16.70
C MET A 38 -6.79 -5.55 16.11
N LEU A 39 -5.76 -5.04 16.81
CA LEU A 39 -4.97 -3.91 16.34
C LEU A 39 -4.25 -4.21 15.02
N ALA A 40 -3.81 -5.47 14.83
CA ALA A 40 -3.21 -5.91 13.57
C ALA A 40 -4.20 -5.96 12.40
N LYS A 41 -5.50 -6.18 12.68
CA LYS A 41 -6.58 -6.23 11.66
C LYS A 41 -7.30 -4.89 11.46
N LEU A 42 -7.02 -3.88 12.30
CA LEU A 42 -7.56 -2.54 12.05
C LEU A 42 -6.95 -1.98 10.75
N PRO A 43 -7.78 -1.37 9.89
CA PRO A 43 -7.27 -0.66 8.73
C PRO A 43 -6.25 0.38 9.17
N ARG A 44 -5.01 0.24 8.73
CA ARG A 44 -3.99 1.26 8.98
C ARG A 44 -4.42 2.54 8.26
N PRO A 45 -4.27 3.73 8.87
CA PRO A 45 -4.56 4.97 8.18
C PRO A 45 -3.72 5.04 6.91
N GLU A 46 -4.36 5.37 5.78
CA GLU A 46 -3.71 5.47 4.49
C GLU A 46 -2.59 6.53 4.54
N PRO A 47 -1.35 6.16 4.24
CA PRO A 47 -0.24 7.11 4.23
C PRO A 47 -0.45 8.21 3.19
N ILE A 48 0.04 9.41 3.51
CA ILE A 48 -0.11 10.60 2.68
C ILE A 48 1.27 11.13 2.30
N LEU A 49 1.48 11.36 1.02
CA LEU A 49 2.62 12.09 0.48
C LEU A 49 2.21 13.55 0.26
N THR A 50 2.99 14.48 0.80
CA THR A 50 2.81 15.91 0.51
C THR A 50 3.85 16.34 -0.50
N VAL A 51 3.41 16.93 -1.62
CA VAL A 51 4.27 17.42 -2.70
C VAL A 51 3.90 18.86 -3.05
N LYS A 52 4.89 19.65 -3.48
CA LYS A 52 4.64 21.01 -4.01
C LYS A 52 4.33 20.95 -5.50
N VAL A 53 3.13 21.41 -5.85
CA VAL A 53 2.68 21.53 -7.24
C VAL A 53 2.33 23.00 -7.50
N SER A 54 3.03 23.64 -8.42
CA SER A 54 2.81 25.07 -8.76
C SER A 54 2.82 25.99 -7.53
N GLY A 55 3.71 25.69 -6.55
CA GLY A 55 3.85 26.49 -5.33
C GLY A 55 2.89 26.16 -4.19
N SER A 56 1.91 25.31 -4.41
CA SER A 56 0.94 24.86 -3.40
C SER A 56 1.25 23.45 -2.92
N ASP A 57 1.00 23.17 -1.64
CA ASP A 57 1.14 21.85 -1.07
C ASP A 57 -0.08 20.99 -1.43
N VAL A 58 0.17 19.87 -2.12
CA VAL A 58 -0.83 18.89 -2.51
C VAL A 58 -0.61 17.61 -1.69
N ARG A 59 -1.66 17.13 -1.06
CA ARG A 59 -1.67 15.89 -0.28
C ARG A 59 -2.21 14.74 -1.12
N LEU A 60 -1.38 13.72 -1.35
CA LEU A 60 -1.72 12.53 -2.12
C LEU A 60 -1.72 11.31 -1.20
N ARG A 61 -2.81 10.54 -1.18
CA ARG A 61 -2.81 9.23 -0.54
C ARG A 61 -1.97 8.28 -1.39
N TYR A 62 -1.23 7.39 -0.78
CA TYR A 62 -0.37 6.44 -1.49
C TYR A 62 -1.15 5.61 -2.52
N ARG A 63 -2.36 5.17 -2.19
CA ARG A 63 -3.23 4.44 -3.10
C ARG A 63 -3.70 5.24 -4.32
N ASP A 64 -3.62 6.56 -4.28
CA ASP A 64 -4.00 7.43 -5.41
C ASP A 64 -2.84 7.64 -6.40
N ILE A 65 -1.63 7.17 -6.07
CA ILE A 65 -0.44 7.26 -6.92
C ILE A 65 -0.32 5.97 -7.72
N ILE A 66 -0.38 6.06 -9.05
CA ILE A 66 -0.18 4.91 -9.95
C ILE A 66 1.32 4.69 -10.17
N TYR A 67 2.02 5.72 -10.62
CA TYR A 67 3.47 5.73 -10.77
C TYR A 67 3.99 7.17 -10.80
N ALA A 68 5.30 7.34 -10.71
CA ALA A 68 5.94 8.62 -10.92
C ALA A 68 7.24 8.44 -11.72
N GLU A 69 7.50 9.39 -12.60
CA GLU A 69 8.69 9.44 -13.46
C GLU A 69 9.39 10.77 -13.36
N HIS A 70 10.72 10.72 -13.31
CA HIS A 70 11.57 11.90 -13.40
C HIS A 70 11.86 12.20 -14.88
N PHE A 71 11.32 13.30 -15.37
CA PHE A 71 11.53 13.76 -16.73
C PHE A 71 11.70 15.29 -16.75
N ALA A 72 12.66 15.79 -17.52
CA ALA A 72 12.91 17.24 -17.70
C ALA A 72 13.02 18.00 -16.37
N HIS A 73 13.79 17.48 -15.40
CA HIS A 73 13.98 18.05 -14.05
C HIS A 73 12.72 18.15 -13.18
N MET A 74 11.64 17.51 -13.59
CA MET A 74 10.40 17.42 -12.85
C MET A 74 10.07 15.97 -12.55
N ILE A 75 9.37 15.73 -11.47
CA ILE A 75 8.75 14.44 -11.17
C ILE A 75 7.29 14.54 -11.57
N ASN A 76 6.90 13.75 -12.55
CA ASN A 76 5.52 13.63 -13.01
C ASN A 76 4.84 12.46 -12.30
N ILE A 77 3.83 12.76 -11.48
CA ILE A 77 3.09 11.80 -10.68
C ILE A 77 1.77 11.52 -11.37
N ARG A 78 1.58 10.28 -11.83
CA ARG A 78 0.32 9.81 -12.40
C ARG A 78 -0.61 9.35 -11.30
N THR A 79 -1.83 9.88 -11.28
CA THR A 79 -2.81 9.60 -10.23
C THR A 79 -4.03 8.85 -10.78
N THR A 80 -4.73 8.13 -9.88
CA THR A 80 -5.97 7.40 -10.19
C THR A 80 -7.10 8.32 -10.67
N ALA A 81 -7.04 9.62 -10.35
CA ALA A 81 -7.96 10.62 -10.87
C ALA A 81 -7.72 11.00 -12.35
N GLY A 82 -6.79 10.32 -13.04
CA GLY A 82 -6.43 10.61 -14.42
C GLY A 82 -5.58 11.88 -14.60
N LYS A 83 -5.14 12.51 -13.52
CA LYS A 83 -4.31 13.71 -13.53
C LYS A 83 -2.84 13.36 -13.40
N THR A 84 -1.99 14.17 -14.06
CA THR A 84 -0.55 14.15 -13.85
C THR A 84 -0.16 15.42 -13.09
N LEU A 85 0.47 15.21 -11.93
CA LEU A 85 0.97 16.32 -11.11
C LEU A 85 2.48 16.41 -11.26
N ALA A 86 2.99 17.60 -11.51
CA ALA A 86 4.42 17.84 -11.66
C ALA A 86 4.98 18.54 -10.42
N THR A 87 6.02 17.98 -9.83
CA THR A 87 6.73 18.56 -8.68
C THR A 87 8.22 18.68 -8.95
N ARG A 88 8.84 19.73 -8.42
CA ARG A 88 10.27 19.96 -8.58
C ARG A 88 11.03 19.62 -7.31
N GLN A 89 11.58 18.42 -7.28
CA GLN A 89 12.45 17.95 -6.19
C GLN A 89 13.35 16.83 -6.70
N SER A 90 14.35 16.43 -5.92
CA SER A 90 15.18 15.29 -6.31
C SER A 90 14.37 13.99 -6.25
N PHE A 91 14.61 13.10 -7.22
CA PHE A 91 13.93 11.80 -7.27
C PHE A 91 14.20 10.95 -6.01
N LYS A 92 15.42 11.07 -5.45
CA LYS A 92 15.79 10.40 -4.19
C LYS A 92 14.92 10.88 -3.03
N ALA A 93 14.76 12.20 -2.86
CA ALA A 93 13.94 12.76 -1.79
C ALA A 93 12.46 12.40 -1.95
N PHE A 94 11.96 12.40 -3.19
CA PHE A 94 10.59 11.99 -3.50
C PHE A 94 10.32 10.52 -3.16
N THR A 95 11.24 9.62 -3.51
CA THR A 95 11.04 8.18 -3.32
C THR A 95 11.34 7.69 -1.91
N GLU A 96 12.05 8.46 -1.09
CA GLU A 96 12.47 8.03 0.26
C GLU A 96 11.30 7.60 1.18
N PRO A 97 10.19 8.36 1.29
CA PRO A 97 9.04 7.92 2.07
C PRO A 97 8.30 6.74 1.42
N LEU A 98 8.23 6.70 0.08
CA LEU A 98 7.51 5.66 -0.66
C LEU A 98 8.19 4.29 -0.57
N LYS A 99 9.52 4.24 -0.56
CA LYS A 99 10.30 2.99 -0.44
C LYS A 99 10.04 2.21 0.85
N LYS A 100 9.52 2.86 1.88
CA LYS A 100 9.18 2.23 3.17
C LYS A 100 7.87 1.44 3.10
N ASP A 101 7.08 1.65 2.06
CA ASP A 101 5.81 0.98 1.84
C ASP A 101 6.01 -0.13 0.79
N PRO A 102 5.64 -1.40 1.07
CA PRO A 102 5.86 -2.52 0.16
C PRO A 102 5.09 -2.42 -1.16
N ARG A 103 4.13 -1.52 -1.26
CA ARG A 103 3.40 -1.24 -2.51
C ARG A 103 4.28 -0.59 -3.58
N PHE A 104 5.37 0.07 -3.19
CA PHE A 104 6.18 0.84 -4.14
C PHE A 104 7.46 0.11 -4.54
N PHE A 105 7.72 0.07 -5.85
CA PHE A 105 8.94 -0.46 -6.42
C PHE A 105 9.65 0.58 -7.29
N VAL A 106 10.94 0.80 -7.02
CA VAL A 106 11.79 1.72 -7.82
C VAL A 106 12.32 0.98 -9.04
N CYS A 107 11.90 1.40 -10.23
CA CYS A 107 12.23 0.76 -11.50
C CYS A 107 13.62 1.13 -12.04
N GLY A 108 14.29 2.11 -11.42
CA GLY A 108 15.59 2.61 -11.83
C GLY A 108 15.84 4.02 -11.32
N ARG A 109 16.69 4.78 -12.03
CA ARG A 109 17.12 6.12 -11.59
C ARG A 109 16.04 7.21 -11.68
N GLY A 110 14.93 6.94 -12.33
CA GLY A 110 13.93 7.97 -12.57
C GLY A 110 12.49 7.48 -12.62
N ALA A 111 12.19 6.26 -12.19
CA ALA A 111 10.82 5.75 -12.18
C ALA A 111 10.51 4.93 -10.93
N ILE A 112 9.32 5.09 -10.39
CA ILE A 112 8.76 4.33 -9.28
C ILE A 112 7.30 4.00 -9.58
N VAL A 113 6.90 2.76 -9.33
CA VAL A 113 5.53 2.28 -9.54
C VAL A 113 4.89 1.89 -8.22
N ASN A 114 3.57 2.01 -8.17
CA ASN A 114 2.75 1.39 -7.14
C ASN A 114 2.25 0.04 -7.65
N LEU A 115 2.66 -1.05 -7.01
CA LEU A 115 2.31 -2.42 -7.38
C LEU A 115 0.81 -2.69 -7.22
N GLU A 116 0.09 -1.93 -6.38
CA GLU A 116 -1.37 -1.98 -6.26
C GLU A 116 -2.07 -1.65 -7.60
N HIS A 117 -1.41 -0.85 -8.43
CA HIS A 117 -1.90 -0.46 -9.76
C HIS A 117 -1.16 -1.16 -10.91
N ALA A 118 -0.33 -2.15 -10.63
CA ALA A 118 0.31 -2.97 -11.67
C ALA A 118 -0.63 -4.12 -12.05
N ALA A 119 -1.07 -4.13 -13.30
CA ALA A 119 -1.91 -5.21 -13.84
C ALA A 119 -1.08 -6.42 -14.26
N ASP A 120 0.15 -6.19 -14.77
CA ASP A 120 1.04 -7.25 -15.23
C ASP A 120 2.49 -6.76 -15.31
N PHE A 121 3.43 -7.72 -15.45
CA PHE A 121 4.85 -7.47 -15.68
C PHE A 121 5.34 -8.22 -16.91
N GLN A 122 5.47 -7.52 -18.03
CA GLN A 122 5.86 -8.09 -19.34
C GLN A 122 6.94 -7.24 -20.01
N ALA A 123 7.78 -7.89 -20.82
CA ALA A 123 8.78 -7.23 -21.67
C ALA A 123 9.57 -6.14 -20.94
N ALA A 124 10.05 -6.45 -19.71
CA ALA A 124 10.84 -5.56 -18.88
C ALA A 124 10.10 -4.29 -18.41
N ALA A 125 8.77 -4.29 -18.38
CA ALA A 125 7.94 -3.18 -17.94
C ALA A 125 6.77 -3.63 -17.07
N PHE A 126 6.38 -2.80 -16.12
CA PHE A 126 5.09 -2.91 -15.47
C PHE A 126 4.00 -2.33 -16.38
N CYS A 127 2.96 -3.12 -16.64
CA CYS A 127 1.74 -2.67 -17.30
C CYS A 127 0.80 -2.14 -16.21
N MET A 128 0.54 -0.86 -16.21
CA MET A 128 -0.29 -0.22 -15.19
C MET A 128 -1.77 -0.29 -15.54
N THR A 129 -2.64 -0.19 -14.55
CA THR A 129 -4.10 -0.26 -14.71
C THR A 129 -4.68 0.87 -15.56
N ASP A 130 -3.96 1.99 -15.70
CA ASP A 130 -4.33 3.10 -16.59
C ASP A 130 -3.88 2.91 -18.04
N GLY A 131 -3.29 1.75 -18.37
CA GLY A 131 -2.74 1.40 -19.68
C GLY A 131 -1.31 1.87 -19.94
N SER A 132 -0.70 2.59 -18.99
CA SER A 132 0.70 3.02 -19.10
C SER A 132 1.68 1.84 -18.95
N ARG A 133 2.88 2.00 -19.49
CA ARG A 133 3.99 1.06 -19.33
C ARG A 133 5.17 1.77 -18.70
N VAL A 134 5.65 1.24 -17.57
CA VAL A 134 6.83 1.76 -16.88
C VAL A 134 7.98 0.76 -16.98
N TYR A 135 9.03 1.13 -17.70
CA TYR A 135 10.17 0.25 -17.95
C TYR A 135 11.06 0.12 -16.70
N VAL A 136 11.57 -1.07 -16.50
CA VAL A 136 12.47 -1.42 -15.40
C VAL A 136 13.89 -1.60 -15.95
N ASN A 137 14.89 -1.05 -15.25
CA ASN A 137 16.29 -1.26 -15.60
C ASN A 137 16.63 -2.75 -15.60
N GLN A 138 17.50 -3.19 -16.53
CA GLN A 138 17.84 -4.62 -16.73
C GLN A 138 18.33 -5.30 -15.44
N GLU A 139 19.14 -4.61 -14.66
CA GLU A 139 19.66 -5.10 -13.37
C GLU A 139 18.57 -5.31 -12.30
N LEU A 140 17.41 -4.67 -12.45
CA LEU A 140 16.27 -4.72 -11.53
C LEU A 140 15.15 -5.65 -12.00
N LEU A 141 15.27 -6.32 -13.15
CA LEU A 141 14.19 -7.16 -13.70
C LEU A 141 13.82 -8.34 -12.78
N LYS A 142 14.82 -9.03 -12.22
CA LYS A 142 14.58 -10.13 -11.28
C LYS A 142 13.94 -9.63 -9.98
N PRO A 143 14.49 -8.59 -9.30
CA PRO A 143 13.86 -7.99 -8.13
C PRO A 143 12.44 -7.47 -8.41
N ALA A 144 12.20 -6.85 -9.56
CA ALA A 144 10.89 -6.33 -9.94
C ALA A 144 9.83 -7.44 -10.04
N ARG A 145 10.17 -8.53 -10.73
CA ARG A 145 9.29 -9.69 -10.87
C ARG A 145 9.01 -10.33 -9.51
N GLN A 146 10.04 -10.48 -8.69
CA GLN A 146 9.90 -11.04 -7.36
C GLN A 146 8.99 -10.16 -6.48
N ALA A 147 9.22 -8.84 -6.43
CA ALA A 147 8.42 -7.91 -5.66
C ALA A 147 6.94 -7.93 -6.10
N PHE A 148 6.68 -8.01 -7.41
CA PHE A 148 5.32 -8.08 -7.93
C PHE A 148 4.63 -9.40 -7.53
N MET A 149 5.32 -10.54 -7.65
CA MET A 149 4.76 -11.84 -7.24
C MET A 149 4.51 -11.90 -5.74
N GLU A 150 5.43 -11.42 -4.92
CA GLU A 150 5.25 -11.34 -3.46
C GLU A 150 4.07 -10.46 -3.08
N PHE A 151 3.91 -9.32 -3.76
CA PHE A 151 2.78 -8.42 -3.55
C PHE A 151 1.44 -9.11 -3.87
N LEU A 152 1.34 -9.83 -4.99
CA LEU A 152 0.15 -10.59 -5.37
C LEU A 152 -0.18 -11.71 -4.38
N LEU A 153 0.84 -12.44 -3.88
CA LEU A 153 0.67 -13.53 -2.93
C LEU A 153 0.21 -13.05 -1.54
N GLN A 154 0.60 -11.84 -1.14
CA GLN A 154 0.17 -11.22 0.12
C GLN A 154 -1.26 -10.66 0.06
N GLY A 155 -1.95 -10.84 -1.07
CA GLY A 155 -3.34 -10.44 -1.25
C GLY A 155 -3.51 -8.97 -1.62
N GLY A 156 -2.44 -8.35 -2.16
CA GLY A 156 -2.44 -6.95 -2.56
C GLY A 156 -3.11 -6.10 -1.49
N VAL A 157 -2.40 -5.72 -0.48
CA VAL A 157 -2.89 -5.13 0.78
C VAL A 157 -4.24 -4.43 0.68
#